data_35aa22c49a84c4ca4c3c4c0bd8190ddf
#
_entry.id   35aa22c49a84c4ca4c3c4c0bd8190ddf
#
_cell.length_a   1.000
_cell.length_b   1.000
_cell.length_c   1.000
_cell.angle_alpha   90.00
_cell.angle_beta   90.00
_cell.angle_gamma   90.00
#
_symmetry.space_group_name_H-M   'P 1'
#
loop_
_entity.id
_entity.type
_entity.pdbx_description
1 polymer ?
#
loop_
_entity_poly.entity_id
_entity_poly.type
_entity_poly.pdbx_seq_one_letter_code
_entity_poly.pdbx_strand_id
1 'polypeptide(L)'
;LDQLRDGMPGRVRGLNSPEGDPGATGLNVVPGDLNGEPVTHIQFGEYGERVLAGMRRSIATLSDLGCNVIVDDLLFKPAYLDDYVEVLSAESTWFIGVTCSLDVVRAREALRAGRFPGTAVSHFEQVHAHHRPYDLTVDTSDKKPITVAREIAARLQRPPTAFHSIAADLQ
;
A
#
# COMPACT_ATOMS: atom_id res chain seq x y z
N LEU A 1 6.38 -2.72 -1.01
CA LEU A 1 6.77 -1.32 -0.73
C LEU A 1 8.10 -1.21 0.01
N ASP A 2 8.33 -1.95 1.10
CA ASP A 2 9.54 -1.84 1.92
C ASP A 2 10.83 -2.10 1.13
N GLN A 3 10.87 -3.11 0.27
CA GLN A 3 12.03 -3.41 -0.58
C GLN A 3 12.39 -2.24 -1.51
N LEU A 4 11.39 -1.57 -2.07
CA LEU A 4 11.61 -0.42 -2.92
C LEU A 4 12.13 0.79 -2.14
N ARG A 5 11.56 1.04 -0.98
CA ARG A 5 12.02 2.08 -0.06
C ARG A 5 13.48 1.88 0.31
N ASP A 6 13.86 0.67 0.65
CA ASP A 6 15.22 0.34 1.06
C ASP A 6 16.22 0.42 -0.11
N GLY A 7 15.73 0.24 -1.34
CA GLY A 7 16.51 0.42 -2.57
C GLY A 7 16.71 1.88 -3.00
N MET A 8 15.97 2.84 -2.44
CA MET A 8 16.18 4.25 -2.76
C MET A 8 17.53 4.76 -2.21
N PRO A 9 18.29 5.54 -3.00
CA PRO A 9 19.53 6.15 -2.52
C PRO A 9 19.29 6.99 -1.26
N GLY A 10 20.21 6.92 -0.29
CA GLY A 10 20.07 7.63 1.00
C GLY A 10 19.84 9.14 0.86
N ARG A 11 20.42 9.78 -0.18
CA ARG A 11 20.26 11.23 -0.43
C ARG A 11 18.82 11.66 -0.75
N VAL A 12 17.95 10.74 -1.18
CA VAL A 12 16.53 11.00 -1.49
C VAL A 12 15.60 10.38 -0.44
N ARG A 13 16.13 10.02 0.72
CA ARG A 13 15.36 9.60 1.89
C ARG A 13 15.51 10.63 2.98
N GLY A 14 14.42 11.36 3.24
CA GLY A 14 14.40 12.45 4.19
C GLY A 14 13.82 12.06 5.56
N LEU A 15 14.27 12.78 6.57
CA LEU A 15 13.66 12.79 7.89
C LEU A 15 13.34 14.24 8.22
N ASN A 16 12.08 14.60 8.07
CA ASN A 16 11.59 15.98 8.18
C ASN A 16 12.36 16.97 7.27
N SER A 17 12.72 16.49 6.06
CA SER A 17 13.42 17.33 5.10
C SER A 17 12.50 18.41 4.56
N PRO A 18 12.93 19.68 4.53
CA PRO A 18 12.13 20.77 3.99
C PRO A 18 11.95 20.66 2.48
N GLU A 19 10.95 21.34 1.95
CA GLU A 19 10.74 21.45 0.51
C GLU A 19 11.98 21.99 -0.19
N GLY A 20 12.36 21.39 -1.33
CA GLY A 20 13.57 21.72 -2.08
C GLY A 20 14.81 20.94 -1.64
N ASP A 21 14.80 20.28 -0.50
CA ASP A 21 15.88 19.39 -0.09
C ASP A 21 15.83 18.06 -0.85
N PRO A 22 16.96 17.49 -1.29
CA PRO A 22 16.98 16.18 -1.96
C PRO A 22 16.28 15.09 -1.16
N GLY A 23 16.33 15.10 0.18
CA GLY A 23 15.64 14.16 1.05
C GLY A 23 14.12 14.20 0.92
N ALA A 24 13.54 15.35 0.59
CA ALA A 24 12.11 15.47 0.37
C ALA A 24 11.65 14.97 -1.00
N THR A 25 12.57 14.78 -1.96
CA THR A 25 12.20 14.38 -3.33
C THR A 25 11.82 12.92 -3.49
N GLY A 26 12.31 12.04 -2.62
CA GLY A 26 12.01 10.61 -2.64
C GLY A 26 10.98 10.22 -1.59
N LEU A 27 11.43 9.58 -0.52
CA LEU A 27 10.60 9.24 0.64
C LEU A 27 10.99 10.14 1.81
N ASN A 28 10.05 10.92 2.31
CA ASN A 28 10.26 11.81 3.46
C ASN A 28 9.37 11.36 4.62
N VAL A 29 9.96 11.15 5.77
CA VAL A 29 9.27 10.83 7.03
C VAL A 29 9.07 12.13 7.79
N VAL A 30 7.82 12.56 7.97
CA VAL A 30 7.49 13.88 8.50
C VAL A 30 6.64 13.74 9.77
N PRO A 31 7.01 14.41 10.87
CA PRO A 31 6.16 14.47 12.05
C PRO A 31 4.85 15.20 11.74
N GLY A 32 3.77 14.79 12.36
CA GLY A 32 2.46 15.39 12.23
C GLY A 32 1.63 15.28 13.50
N ASP A 33 0.41 15.74 13.40
CA ASP A 33 -0.60 15.63 14.45
C ASP A 33 -1.91 15.14 13.84
N LEU A 34 -2.55 14.22 14.51
CA LEU A 34 -3.88 13.73 14.19
C LEU A 34 -4.79 13.85 15.40
N ASN A 35 -5.65 14.90 15.41
CA ASN A 35 -6.57 15.19 16.51
C ASN A 35 -5.91 15.33 17.88
N GLY A 36 -4.71 15.94 17.93
CA GLY A 36 -3.94 16.14 19.16
C GLY A 36 -3.01 14.97 19.53
N GLU A 37 -2.98 13.90 18.72
CA GLU A 37 -2.03 12.80 18.88
C GLU A 37 -0.83 12.98 17.94
N PRO A 38 0.42 12.92 18.44
CA PRO A 38 1.59 12.93 17.59
C PRO A 38 1.61 11.70 16.68
N VAL A 39 1.76 11.93 15.39
CA VAL A 39 1.84 10.87 14.37
C VAL A 39 3.02 11.09 13.44
N THR A 40 3.30 10.12 12.62
CA THR A 40 4.33 10.21 11.58
C THR A 40 3.69 9.97 10.22
N HIS A 41 3.90 10.88 9.29
CA HIS A 41 3.47 10.74 7.90
C HIS A 41 4.62 10.28 7.01
N ILE A 42 4.33 9.40 6.07
CA ILE A 42 5.22 9.07 4.96
C ILE A 42 4.75 9.87 3.74
N GLN A 43 5.64 10.66 3.20
CA GLN A 43 5.39 11.48 2.02
C GLN A 43 6.34 11.06 0.90
N PHE A 44 5.83 11.03 -0.33
CA PHE A 44 6.62 10.79 -1.52
C PHE A 44 6.69 12.08 -2.34
N GLY A 45 7.90 12.54 -2.59
CA GLY A 45 8.17 13.62 -3.53
C GLY A 45 8.24 13.09 -4.96
N GLU A 46 8.55 13.98 -5.91
CA GLU A 46 8.53 13.67 -7.35
C GLU A 46 9.36 12.45 -7.75
N TYR A 47 10.54 12.29 -7.18
CA TYR A 47 11.39 11.12 -7.42
C TYR A 47 10.74 9.85 -6.84
N GLY A 48 10.20 9.92 -5.62
CA GLY A 48 9.51 8.82 -4.97
C GLY A 48 8.29 8.35 -5.77
N GLU A 49 7.48 9.28 -6.27
CA GLU A 49 6.31 8.97 -7.12
C GLU A 49 6.73 8.25 -8.42
N ARG A 50 7.81 8.71 -9.08
CA ARG A 50 8.35 8.02 -10.27
C ARG A 50 8.82 6.60 -9.95
N VAL A 51 9.47 6.41 -8.80
CA VAL A 51 9.93 5.08 -8.36
C VAL A 51 8.74 4.16 -8.09
N LEU A 52 7.68 4.65 -7.42
CA LEU A 52 6.46 3.88 -7.18
C LEU A 52 5.74 3.51 -8.48
N ALA A 53 5.65 4.43 -9.45
CA ALA A 53 5.08 4.13 -10.76
C ALA A 53 5.93 3.08 -11.52
N GLY A 54 7.26 3.18 -11.43
CA GLY A 54 8.19 2.18 -11.99
C GLY A 54 8.02 0.80 -11.34
N MET A 55 7.75 0.74 -10.03
CA MET A 55 7.46 -0.51 -9.32
C MET A 55 6.22 -1.19 -9.89
N ARG A 56 5.11 -0.47 -10.03
CA ARG A 56 3.85 -1.04 -10.57
C ARG A 56 4.05 -1.61 -11.97
N ARG A 57 4.80 -0.91 -12.84
CA ARG A 57 5.14 -1.42 -14.18
C ARG A 57 6.07 -2.63 -14.15
N SER A 58 7.00 -2.68 -13.21
CA SER A 58 7.88 -3.84 -13.03
C SER A 58 7.08 -5.07 -12.58
N ILE A 59 6.10 -4.89 -11.69
CA ILE A 59 5.17 -5.94 -11.25
C ILE A 59 4.36 -6.45 -12.45
N ALA A 60 3.82 -5.54 -13.28
CA ALA A 60 3.10 -5.91 -14.48
C ALA A 60 3.98 -6.74 -15.44
N THR A 61 5.21 -6.31 -15.68
CA THR A 61 6.16 -7.08 -16.52
C THR A 61 6.42 -8.47 -15.98
N LEU A 62 6.58 -8.64 -14.67
CA LEU A 62 6.74 -9.98 -14.07
C LEU A 62 5.49 -10.84 -14.27
N SER A 63 4.32 -10.26 -14.08
CA SER A 63 3.04 -10.95 -14.32
C SER A 63 2.87 -11.40 -15.77
N ASP A 64 3.18 -10.51 -16.73
CA ASP A 64 3.10 -10.78 -18.17
C ASP A 64 4.06 -11.90 -18.62
N LEU A 65 5.18 -12.05 -17.92
CA LEU A 65 6.13 -13.14 -18.11
C LEU A 65 5.70 -14.45 -17.43
N GLY A 66 4.51 -14.50 -16.84
CA GLY A 66 3.93 -15.68 -16.20
C GLY A 66 4.39 -15.93 -14.78
N CYS A 67 5.02 -14.94 -14.12
CA CYS A 67 5.35 -15.04 -12.70
C CYS A 67 4.10 -14.86 -11.83
N ASN A 68 3.86 -15.76 -10.88
CA ASN A 68 2.88 -15.52 -9.83
C ASN A 68 3.45 -14.50 -8.82
N VAL A 69 2.78 -13.39 -8.67
CA VAL A 69 3.22 -12.26 -7.82
C VAL A 69 2.21 -12.00 -6.71
N ILE A 70 2.69 -11.82 -5.50
CA ILE A 70 1.90 -11.27 -4.39
C ILE A 70 2.44 -9.85 -4.12
N VAL A 71 1.56 -8.87 -4.24
CA VAL A 71 1.88 -7.46 -4.00
C VAL A 71 1.32 -7.06 -2.65
N ASP A 72 2.20 -6.69 -1.72
CA ASP A 72 1.86 -6.06 -0.45
C ASP A 72 2.19 -4.57 -0.56
N ASP A 73 1.16 -3.76 -0.75
CA ASP A 73 1.30 -2.31 -0.97
C ASP A 73 0.28 -1.51 -0.15
N LEU A 74 0.61 -0.25 0.09
CA LEU A 74 -0.24 0.73 0.74
C LEU A 74 -0.70 1.76 -0.29
N LEU A 75 -1.99 1.80 -0.56
CA LEU A 75 -2.59 2.72 -1.53
C LEU A 75 -2.82 4.09 -0.90
N PHE A 76 -1.75 4.86 -0.66
CA PHE A 76 -1.83 6.19 -0.05
C PHE A 76 -2.64 7.21 -0.86
N LYS A 77 -2.83 6.98 -2.15
CA LYS A 77 -3.61 7.82 -3.06
C LYS A 77 -4.50 6.94 -3.94
N PRO A 78 -5.74 7.36 -4.23
CA PRO A 78 -6.60 6.61 -5.17
C PRO A 78 -5.94 6.36 -6.52
N ALA A 79 -5.16 7.32 -7.05
CA ALA A 79 -4.43 7.19 -8.31
C ALA A 79 -3.44 6.02 -8.35
N TYR A 80 -2.97 5.50 -7.19
CA TYR A 80 -2.11 4.32 -7.18
C TYR A 80 -2.88 3.05 -7.56
N LEU A 81 -4.15 2.96 -7.16
CA LEU A 81 -5.02 1.88 -7.61
C LEU A 81 -5.33 2.00 -9.10
N ASP A 82 -5.62 3.21 -9.57
CA ASP A 82 -5.88 3.46 -10.99
C ASP A 82 -4.69 3.04 -11.87
N ASP A 83 -3.45 3.36 -11.44
CA ASP A 83 -2.21 2.90 -12.08
C ASP A 83 -2.11 1.36 -12.11
N TYR A 84 -2.49 0.65 -11.03
CA TYR A 84 -2.51 -0.81 -11.02
C TYR A 84 -3.54 -1.38 -11.99
N VAL A 85 -4.74 -0.78 -12.03
CA VAL A 85 -5.82 -1.20 -12.95
C VAL A 85 -5.44 -0.97 -14.40
N GLU A 86 -4.66 0.08 -14.70
CA GLU A 86 -4.15 0.36 -16.05
C GLU A 86 -3.13 -0.68 -16.51
N VAL A 87 -2.24 -1.14 -15.62
CA VAL A 87 -1.06 -1.94 -16.02
C VAL A 87 -1.21 -3.43 -15.78
N LEU A 88 -2.13 -3.88 -14.94
CA LEU A 88 -2.35 -5.29 -14.63
C LEU A 88 -3.58 -5.84 -15.34
N SER A 89 -3.50 -7.10 -15.76
CA SER A 89 -4.64 -7.80 -16.36
C SER A 89 -5.77 -8.01 -15.34
N ALA A 90 -6.96 -7.48 -15.63
CA ALA A 90 -8.14 -7.68 -14.81
C ALA A 90 -8.58 -9.14 -14.72
N GLU A 91 -8.23 -9.97 -15.72
CA GLU A 91 -8.57 -11.40 -15.79
C GLU A 91 -7.78 -12.25 -14.76
N SER A 92 -6.63 -11.77 -14.29
CA SER A 92 -5.71 -12.53 -13.45
C SER A 92 -5.26 -11.81 -12.20
N THR A 93 -5.91 -10.68 -11.86
CA THR A 93 -5.56 -9.87 -10.68
C THR A 93 -6.68 -9.89 -9.65
N TRP A 94 -6.42 -10.47 -8.48
CA TRP A 94 -7.32 -10.42 -7.34
C TRP A 94 -6.94 -9.25 -6.43
N PHE A 95 -7.90 -8.39 -6.17
CA PHE A 95 -7.72 -7.24 -5.29
C PHE A 95 -8.29 -7.56 -3.91
N ILE A 96 -7.39 -7.70 -2.93
CA ILE A 96 -7.72 -8.13 -1.57
C ILE A 96 -7.55 -6.98 -0.59
N GLY A 97 -8.64 -6.60 0.07
CA GLY A 97 -8.61 -5.65 1.18
C GLY A 97 -8.26 -6.36 2.49
N VAL A 98 -7.19 -5.90 3.14
CA VAL A 98 -6.79 -6.42 4.46
C VAL A 98 -7.07 -5.35 5.50
N THR A 99 -8.03 -5.62 6.39
CA THR A 99 -8.47 -4.69 7.42
C THR A 99 -8.06 -5.15 8.81
N CYS A 100 -8.11 -4.23 9.76
CA CYS A 100 -7.86 -4.47 11.16
C CYS A 100 -8.50 -3.34 11.98
N SER A 101 -8.88 -3.56 13.23
CA SER A 101 -9.31 -2.47 14.11
C SER A 101 -8.14 -1.55 14.46
N LEU A 102 -8.40 -0.26 14.66
CA LEU A 102 -7.37 0.73 14.99
C LEU A 102 -6.61 0.37 16.27
N ASP A 103 -7.31 -0.16 17.28
CA ASP A 103 -6.66 -0.55 18.54
C ASP A 103 -5.65 -1.68 18.33
N VAL A 104 -5.99 -2.65 17.49
CA VAL A 104 -5.08 -3.76 17.15
C VAL A 104 -3.92 -3.23 16.29
N VAL A 105 -4.14 -2.28 15.38
CA VAL A 105 -3.08 -1.62 14.60
C VAL A 105 -2.11 -0.93 15.54
N ARG A 106 -2.58 -0.13 16.51
CA ARG A 106 -1.77 0.54 17.52
C ARG A 106 -0.94 -0.46 18.35
N ALA A 107 -1.58 -1.52 18.82
CA ALA A 107 -0.90 -2.56 19.60
C ALA A 107 0.19 -3.27 18.79
N ARG A 108 -0.07 -3.58 17.51
CA ARG A 108 0.92 -4.19 16.62
C ARG A 108 2.07 -3.25 16.28
N GLU A 109 1.79 -1.96 16.07
CA GLU A 109 2.83 -0.96 15.80
C GLU A 109 3.77 -0.82 17.00
N ALA A 110 3.25 -0.74 18.22
CA ALA A 110 4.04 -0.63 19.44
C ALA A 110 5.02 -1.80 19.66
N LEU A 111 4.72 -2.97 19.08
CA LEU A 111 5.59 -4.15 19.16
C LEU A 111 6.68 -4.18 18.07
N ARG A 112 6.65 -3.28 17.09
CA ARG A 112 7.61 -3.24 15.97
C ARG A 112 8.79 -2.35 16.28
N ALA A 113 9.95 -2.95 16.54
CA ALA A 113 11.21 -2.20 16.68
C ALA A 113 11.56 -1.45 15.37
N GLY A 114 12.11 -0.23 15.51
CA GLY A 114 12.60 0.57 14.38
C GLY A 114 11.52 1.21 13.49
N ARG A 115 10.25 1.18 13.89
CA ARG A 115 9.18 1.94 13.23
C ARG A 115 9.07 3.34 13.88
N PHE A 116 8.72 4.33 13.06
CA PHE A 116 8.35 5.65 13.56
C PHE A 116 6.96 5.56 14.21
N PRO A 117 6.82 5.98 15.47
CA PRO A 117 5.54 5.89 16.17
C PRO A 117 4.43 6.67 15.46
N GLY A 118 3.22 6.12 15.45
CA GLY A 118 2.04 6.74 14.85
C GLY A 118 1.99 6.68 13.32
N THR A 119 2.92 6.01 12.65
CA THR A 119 2.90 5.84 11.18
C THR A 119 1.68 5.06 10.72
N ALA A 120 1.37 3.95 11.39
CA ALA A 120 0.23 3.12 11.02
C ALA A 120 -1.11 3.85 11.30
N VAL A 121 -1.16 4.65 12.35
CA VAL A 121 -2.34 5.45 12.70
C VAL A 121 -2.58 6.55 11.67
N SER A 122 -1.53 7.27 11.26
CA SER A 122 -1.65 8.38 10.30
C SER A 122 -2.15 7.93 8.92
N HIS A 123 -1.90 6.67 8.55
CA HIS A 123 -2.30 6.12 7.25
C HIS A 123 -3.52 5.19 7.33
N PHE A 124 -4.07 4.99 8.52
CA PHE A 124 -5.13 4.00 8.76
C PHE A 124 -6.35 4.18 7.85
N GLU A 125 -6.84 5.39 7.69
CA GLU A 125 -7.98 5.69 6.83
C GLU A 125 -7.59 5.80 5.34
N GLN A 126 -6.37 6.22 5.06
CA GLN A 126 -5.90 6.50 3.70
C GLN A 126 -5.81 5.24 2.84
N VAL A 127 -5.39 4.11 3.41
CA VAL A 127 -5.15 2.88 2.65
C VAL A 127 -6.41 2.29 2.02
N HIS A 128 -7.58 2.67 2.50
CA HIS A 128 -8.88 2.26 1.96
C HIS A 128 -9.70 3.44 1.39
N ALA A 129 -9.13 4.65 1.33
CA ALA A 129 -9.82 5.87 0.90
C ALA A 129 -10.17 5.91 -0.59
N HIS A 130 -9.72 4.93 -1.38
CA HIS A 130 -10.14 4.80 -2.78
C HIS A 130 -11.61 4.40 -2.93
N HIS A 131 -12.26 3.87 -1.90
CA HIS A 131 -13.68 3.45 -1.88
C HIS A 131 -14.10 2.53 -3.04
N ARG A 132 -13.15 1.80 -3.63
CA ARG A 132 -13.39 0.85 -4.70
C ARG A 132 -13.64 -0.55 -4.15
N PRO A 133 -14.39 -1.39 -4.89
CA PRO A 133 -14.67 -2.76 -4.45
C PRO A 133 -13.40 -3.62 -4.39
N TYR A 134 -13.36 -4.53 -3.42
CA TYR A 134 -12.39 -5.61 -3.35
C TYR A 134 -13.01 -6.92 -3.84
N ASP A 135 -12.20 -7.84 -4.33
CA ASP A 135 -12.63 -9.22 -4.57
C ASP A 135 -12.93 -9.97 -3.26
N LEU A 136 -12.22 -9.61 -2.21
CA LEU A 136 -12.41 -10.10 -0.85
C LEU A 136 -11.87 -9.06 0.13
N THR A 137 -12.58 -8.82 1.21
CA THR A 137 -12.06 -8.11 2.37
C THR A 137 -11.88 -9.09 3.52
N VAL A 138 -10.70 -9.11 4.14
CA VAL A 138 -10.39 -9.94 5.30
C VAL A 138 -10.06 -9.08 6.50
N ASP A 139 -10.74 -9.32 7.61
CA ASP A 139 -10.41 -8.70 8.89
C ASP A 139 -9.39 -9.58 9.63
N THR A 140 -8.28 -8.95 10.02
CA THR A 140 -7.17 -9.60 10.71
C THR A 140 -7.11 -9.29 12.21
N SER A 141 -8.12 -8.61 12.78
CA SER A 141 -8.14 -8.19 14.18
C SER A 141 -7.94 -9.37 15.13
N ASP A 142 -8.73 -10.44 14.96
CA ASP A 142 -8.74 -11.60 15.84
C ASP A 142 -8.31 -12.91 15.16
N LYS A 143 -8.01 -12.86 13.86
CA LYS A 143 -7.68 -14.06 13.07
C LYS A 143 -6.20 -14.36 13.08
N LYS A 144 -5.86 -15.63 13.15
CA LYS A 144 -4.49 -16.09 12.90
C LYS A 144 -4.13 -15.91 11.42
N PRO A 145 -2.86 -15.59 11.09
CA PRO A 145 -2.43 -15.40 9.70
C PRO A 145 -2.77 -16.59 8.78
N ILE A 146 -2.63 -17.81 9.27
CA ILE A 146 -2.97 -19.01 8.49
C ILE A 146 -4.46 -19.12 8.13
N THR A 147 -5.34 -18.62 9.00
CA THR A 147 -6.78 -18.61 8.72
C THR A 147 -7.09 -17.61 7.60
N VAL A 148 -6.52 -16.41 7.69
CA VAL A 148 -6.64 -15.38 6.65
C VAL A 148 -6.10 -15.87 5.32
N ALA A 149 -4.91 -16.50 5.31
CA ALA A 149 -4.32 -17.05 4.09
C ALA A 149 -5.23 -18.11 3.44
N ARG A 150 -5.90 -18.96 4.22
CA ARG A 150 -6.87 -19.94 3.69
C ARG A 150 -8.12 -19.28 3.11
N GLU A 151 -8.64 -18.23 3.72
CA GLU A 151 -9.77 -17.45 3.19
C GLU A 151 -9.41 -16.84 1.82
N ILE A 152 -8.23 -16.24 1.72
CA ILE A 152 -7.72 -15.69 0.46
C ILE A 152 -7.56 -16.80 -0.59
N ALA A 153 -6.89 -17.91 -0.25
CA ALA A 153 -6.69 -19.03 -1.16
C ALA A 153 -8.01 -19.61 -1.69
N ALA A 154 -9.05 -19.67 -0.85
CA ALA A 154 -10.38 -20.11 -1.27
C ALA A 154 -11.04 -19.11 -2.25
N ARG A 155 -10.80 -17.79 -2.08
CA ARG A 155 -11.30 -16.75 -3.01
C ARG A 155 -10.64 -16.88 -4.39
N LEU A 156 -9.34 -17.22 -4.45
CA LEU A 156 -8.60 -17.38 -5.71
C LEU A 156 -9.14 -18.50 -6.61
N GLN A 157 -10.00 -19.39 -6.08
CA GLN A 157 -10.68 -20.43 -6.89
C GLN A 157 -11.83 -19.87 -7.77
N ARG A 158 -12.14 -18.58 -7.63
CA ARG A 158 -13.16 -17.89 -8.43
C ARG A 158 -12.48 -16.78 -9.24
N PRO A 159 -12.97 -16.45 -10.44
CA PRO A 159 -12.42 -15.34 -11.22
C PRO A 159 -12.39 -14.04 -10.43
N PRO A 160 -11.41 -13.16 -10.68
CA PRO A 160 -11.40 -11.80 -10.14
C PRO A 160 -12.50 -10.96 -10.81
N THR A 161 -12.99 -9.96 -10.10
CA THR A 161 -14.05 -9.07 -10.57
C THR A 161 -13.80 -7.60 -10.26
N ALA A 162 -12.99 -7.32 -9.22
CA ALA A 162 -12.78 -5.97 -8.74
C ALA A 162 -12.13 -5.07 -9.79
N PHE A 163 -11.06 -5.51 -10.44
CA PHE A 163 -10.37 -4.72 -11.46
C PHE A 163 -11.23 -4.49 -12.70
N HIS A 164 -12.08 -5.44 -13.10
CA HIS A 164 -13.06 -5.22 -14.17
C HIS A 164 -14.04 -4.09 -13.85
N SER A 165 -14.58 -4.11 -12.61
CA SER A 165 -15.50 -3.06 -12.17
C SER A 165 -14.83 -1.70 -12.11
N ILE A 166 -13.61 -1.63 -11.57
CA ILE A 166 -12.87 -0.36 -11.44
C ILE A 166 -12.49 0.17 -12.83
N ALA A 167 -12.03 -0.67 -13.75
CA ALA A 167 -11.69 -0.27 -15.11
C ALA A 167 -12.88 0.28 -15.87
N ALA A 168 -14.09 -0.25 -15.66
CA ALA A 168 -15.30 0.27 -16.27
C ALA A 168 -15.68 1.67 -15.75
N ASP A 169 -15.37 1.99 -14.51
CA ASP A 169 -15.62 3.30 -13.92
C ASP A 169 -14.60 4.39 -14.34
N LEU A 170 -13.44 3.97 -14.89
CA LEU A 170 -12.37 4.87 -15.35
C LEU A 170 -12.52 5.29 -16.83
N GLN A 171 -13.44 4.67 -17.57
CA GLN A 171 -13.73 4.98 -18.99
C GLN A 171 -14.81 6.03 -19.14
#